data_54aaabe78a7ff7f7d733496202d96b25
#
_entry.id   54aaabe78a7ff7f7d733496202d96b25
#
_cell.length_a   1.000
_cell.length_b   1.000
_cell.length_c   1.000
_cell.angle_alpha   90.00
_cell.angle_beta   90.00
_cell.angle_gamma   90.00
#
_symmetry.space_group_name_H-M   'P 1'
#
loop_
_entity.id
_entity.type
_entity.pdbx_description
1 polymer ?
#
loop_
_entity_poly.entity_id
_entity_poly.type
_entity_poly.pdbx_seq_one_letter_code
_entity_poly.pdbx_strand_id
1 'polypeptide(L)'
;MRIIDGKQFKEMVITGATVLHNNHPEIDALNVFPVPDGDTGTNMSLTFSSGADEIEKLDSNDIYEISKKLSKGLLMGARGNSGVILSQIFRGISMAFEGKSQVDAVELAQALQNGAKVAYKAVMRPVEGTILTVIRESSEAVVKYAKPGMEIEDVFSYFVKEAEESLERTPELLPVLKEVGVVDSGGAGLLLILTGFMAALAGEEIERVDINNDNAKEALVDVESDSEDAYGYCTEFIFRLDPAKIKVFKEENLRNELERLPGNSIVVVQDEDIVKVHVHTLKPGNALNVAQRYGEFIKLKIENMQEQHNSILEANSTPAANAKATLTAPKEEPKDVSIISVAAGDGIKDMFLELHCDYVVSGGQTMNPSAEDIVQAIRDVNAKHVIILPNNSNIVMTAQQAAIILEDEVDVLVIPSKTIPQGLSACIMFNPEVSLEDNLNEMNEAIANVKTGQVTFAIKDTNIDGVDIKANQYMALCEKEIIACVPNKVEALKETLNGLVDEDSEIITLIYGEDVTEDEVEDIESYVEDHFEAEIECVNGKQPVYSFIVGVE
;
A
#
# COMPACT_ATOMS: atom_id res chain seq x y z
N MET A 1 -13.23 24.73 -24.16
CA MET A 1 -13.86 23.73 -25.10
C MET A 1 -15.24 23.34 -24.60
N ARG A 2 -16.14 22.83 -25.48
CA ARG A 2 -17.53 22.49 -25.08
C ARG A 2 -17.82 21.02 -24.92
N ILE A 3 -16.92 20.19 -25.34
CA ILE A 3 -17.00 18.73 -25.27
C ILE A 3 -15.62 18.17 -24.91
N ILE A 4 -15.60 17.04 -24.22
CA ILE A 4 -14.42 16.19 -23.98
C ILE A 4 -14.62 14.88 -24.70
N ASP A 5 -13.65 14.46 -25.50
CA ASP A 5 -13.57 13.13 -26.12
C ASP A 5 -12.60 12.20 -25.35
N GLY A 6 -12.45 10.97 -25.83
CA GLY A 6 -11.58 9.98 -25.19
C GLY A 6 -10.12 10.38 -25.13
N LYS A 7 -9.62 11.06 -26.16
CA LYS A 7 -8.22 11.50 -26.21
C LYS A 7 -7.93 12.57 -25.13
N GLN A 8 -8.79 13.57 -25.04
CA GLN A 8 -8.66 14.63 -24.04
C GLN A 8 -8.80 14.07 -22.62
N PHE A 9 -9.78 13.17 -22.40
CA PHE A 9 -9.93 12.51 -21.10
C PHE A 9 -8.71 11.67 -20.75
N LYS A 10 -8.09 10.96 -21.70
CA LYS A 10 -6.84 10.24 -21.51
C LYS A 10 -5.69 11.17 -21.09
N GLU A 11 -5.53 12.31 -21.75
CA GLU A 11 -4.51 13.32 -21.39
C GLU A 11 -4.72 13.84 -19.96
N MET A 12 -5.98 14.12 -19.57
CA MET A 12 -6.32 14.51 -18.19
C MET A 12 -5.90 13.44 -17.19
N VAL A 13 -6.21 12.17 -17.44
CA VAL A 13 -5.88 11.07 -16.54
C VAL A 13 -4.37 10.90 -16.39
N ILE A 14 -3.60 10.91 -17.48
CA ILE A 14 -2.14 10.76 -17.43
C ILE A 14 -1.50 11.91 -16.65
N THR A 15 -1.94 13.15 -16.91
CA THR A 15 -1.44 14.33 -16.17
C THR A 15 -1.82 14.27 -14.69
N GLY A 16 -3.06 13.84 -14.37
CA GLY A 16 -3.50 13.63 -12.99
C GLY A 16 -2.69 12.57 -12.25
N ALA A 17 -2.36 11.47 -12.92
CA ALA A 17 -1.49 10.44 -12.38
C ALA A 17 -0.07 10.97 -12.10
N THR A 18 0.46 11.79 -12.99
CA THR A 18 1.77 12.43 -12.84
C THR A 18 1.79 13.40 -11.66
N VAL A 19 0.78 14.27 -11.52
CA VAL A 19 0.68 15.22 -10.40
C VAL A 19 0.57 14.49 -9.07
N LEU A 20 -0.28 13.48 -8.98
CA LEU A 20 -0.41 12.69 -7.75
C LEU A 20 0.89 11.96 -7.42
N HIS A 21 1.53 11.34 -8.42
CA HIS A 21 2.82 10.66 -8.22
C HIS A 21 3.89 11.62 -7.70
N ASN A 22 3.99 12.82 -8.26
CA ASN A 22 5.00 13.80 -7.87
C ASN A 22 4.81 14.33 -6.44
N ASN A 23 3.59 14.25 -5.89
CA ASN A 23 3.25 14.84 -4.59
C ASN A 23 2.74 13.82 -3.55
N HIS A 24 2.78 12.51 -3.84
CA HIS A 24 2.25 11.51 -2.90
C HIS A 24 2.93 11.50 -1.52
N PRO A 25 4.23 11.84 -1.34
CA PRO A 25 4.82 11.90 -0.01
C PRO A 25 4.20 12.99 0.88
N GLU A 26 3.73 14.10 0.28
CA GLU A 26 2.99 15.14 1.03
C GLU A 26 1.65 14.61 1.52
N ILE A 27 0.97 13.77 0.72
CA ILE A 27 -0.28 13.13 1.11
C ILE A 27 -0.06 12.07 2.20
N ASP A 28 1.02 11.30 2.11
CA ASP A 28 1.41 10.34 3.14
C ASP A 28 1.64 11.05 4.49
N ALA A 29 2.23 12.25 4.47
CA ALA A 29 2.44 13.06 5.67
C ALA A 29 1.13 13.57 6.33
N LEU A 30 0.02 13.67 5.58
CA LEU A 30 -1.30 14.06 6.09
C LEU A 30 -2.08 12.87 6.69
N ASN A 31 -1.63 11.63 6.44
CA ASN A 31 -2.38 10.45 6.84
C ASN A 31 -2.34 10.24 8.36
N VAL A 32 -3.47 10.50 9.01
CA VAL A 32 -3.67 10.32 10.46
C VAL A 32 -4.95 9.54 10.77
N PHE A 33 -5.75 9.20 9.76
CA PHE A 33 -7.02 8.51 9.91
C PHE A 33 -7.26 7.54 8.72
N PRO A 34 -7.82 6.34 8.94
CA PRO A 34 -8.21 5.73 10.22
C PRO A 34 -7.04 5.23 11.07
N VAL A 35 -5.86 5.09 10.48
CA VAL A 35 -4.60 4.70 11.14
C VAL A 35 -3.48 5.61 10.61
N PRO A 36 -2.59 6.13 11.45
CA PRO A 36 -1.50 7.01 11.02
C PRO A 36 -0.32 6.23 10.42
N ASP A 37 -0.57 5.39 9.42
CA ASP A 37 0.42 4.54 8.76
C ASP A 37 1.18 5.23 7.61
N GLY A 38 0.76 6.44 7.23
CA GLY A 38 1.49 7.28 6.27
C GLY A 38 1.55 6.70 4.87
N ASP A 39 0.55 5.93 4.43
CA ASP A 39 0.55 5.22 3.15
C ASP A 39 -0.55 5.64 2.15
N THR A 40 -1.41 6.59 2.54
CA THR A 40 -2.56 7.02 1.71
C THR A 40 -2.15 7.54 0.35
N GLY A 41 -1.14 8.42 0.30
CA GLY A 41 -0.62 8.98 -0.95
C GLY A 41 -0.01 7.90 -1.84
N THR A 42 0.80 7.03 -1.26
CA THR A 42 1.41 5.87 -1.93
C THR A 42 0.33 4.95 -2.51
N ASN A 43 -0.65 4.55 -1.73
CA ASN A 43 -1.75 3.68 -2.18
C ASN A 43 -2.56 4.32 -3.32
N MET A 44 -2.90 5.60 -3.20
CA MET A 44 -3.64 6.33 -4.24
C MET A 44 -2.80 6.48 -5.51
N SER A 45 -1.50 6.80 -5.40
CA SER A 45 -0.59 6.96 -6.53
C SER A 45 -0.41 5.65 -7.29
N LEU A 46 -0.15 4.53 -6.60
CA LEU A 46 -0.02 3.21 -7.21
C LEU A 46 -1.34 2.78 -7.89
N THR A 47 -2.46 2.99 -7.23
CA THR A 47 -3.79 2.68 -7.79
C THR A 47 -4.05 3.49 -9.05
N PHE A 48 -3.82 4.81 -9.02
CA PHE A 48 -4.14 5.68 -10.14
C PHE A 48 -3.20 5.47 -11.33
N SER A 49 -1.91 5.23 -11.06
CA SER A 49 -0.92 4.85 -12.08
C SER A 49 -1.30 3.54 -12.78
N SER A 50 -1.75 2.51 -12.05
CA SER A 50 -2.21 1.25 -12.64
C SER A 50 -3.35 1.46 -13.66
N GLY A 51 -4.27 2.38 -13.36
CA GLY A 51 -5.33 2.76 -14.31
C GLY A 51 -4.81 3.55 -15.51
N ALA A 52 -3.88 4.49 -15.28
CA ALA A 52 -3.27 5.30 -16.33
C ALA A 52 -2.46 4.45 -17.32
N ASP A 53 -1.67 3.49 -16.82
CA ASP A 53 -0.87 2.56 -17.65
C ASP A 53 -1.75 1.71 -18.59
N GLU A 54 -2.94 1.30 -18.11
CA GLU A 54 -3.91 0.53 -18.91
C GLU A 54 -4.45 1.32 -20.12
N ILE A 55 -4.53 2.64 -20.02
CA ILE A 55 -5.04 3.48 -21.12
C ILE A 55 -3.94 4.12 -21.95
N GLU A 56 -2.68 4.15 -21.47
CA GLU A 56 -1.58 4.85 -22.15
C GLU A 56 -1.39 4.39 -23.59
N LYS A 57 -1.45 3.09 -23.84
CA LYS A 57 -1.28 2.47 -25.16
C LYS A 57 -2.57 2.38 -25.96
N LEU A 58 -3.71 2.78 -25.39
CA LEU A 58 -5.00 2.70 -26.07
C LEU A 58 -5.19 3.90 -27.01
N ASP A 59 -5.32 3.65 -28.31
CA ASP A 59 -5.59 4.67 -29.31
C ASP A 59 -7.10 4.71 -29.61
N SER A 60 -7.84 5.50 -28.82
CA SER A 60 -9.29 5.67 -28.97
C SER A 60 -9.70 7.10 -28.67
N ASN A 61 -10.66 7.62 -29.46
CA ASN A 61 -11.32 8.89 -29.20
C ASN A 61 -12.66 8.72 -28.47
N ASP A 62 -13.06 7.49 -28.16
CA ASP A 62 -14.30 7.20 -27.44
C ASP A 62 -14.07 7.31 -25.93
N ILE A 63 -14.77 8.26 -25.28
CA ILE A 63 -14.58 8.52 -23.84
C ILE A 63 -15.05 7.34 -22.98
N TYR A 64 -16.07 6.59 -23.41
CA TYR A 64 -16.52 5.41 -22.67
C TYR A 64 -15.48 4.29 -22.74
N GLU A 65 -14.89 4.04 -23.92
CA GLU A 65 -13.85 3.02 -24.08
C GLU A 65 -12.63 3.31 -23.17
N ILE A 66 -12.15 4.58 -23.18
CA ILE A 66 -11.05 5.03 -22.33
C ILE A 66 -11.43 4.89 -20.85
N SER A 67 -12.58 5.41 -20.44
CA SER A 67 -12.99 5.40 -19.01
C SER A 67 -13.27 3.99 -18.49
N LYS A 68 -13.79 3.09 -19.31
CA LYS A 68 -14.01 1.68 -18.99
C LYS A 68 -12.69 0.95 -18.74
N LYS A 69 -11.70 1.18 -19.61
CA LYS A 69 -10.38 0.58 -19.48
C LYS A 69 -9.65 1.12 -18.24
N LEU A 70 -9.71 2.46 -18.03
CA LEU A 70 -9.23 3.12 -16.82
C LEU A 70 -9.85 2.50 -15.56
N SER A 71 -11.17 2.41 -15.52
CA SER A 71 -11.90 1.83 -14.37
C SER A 71 -11.45 0.41 -14.07
N LYS A 72 -11.21 -0.41 -15.10
CA LYS A 72 -10.69 -1.77 -14.92
C LYS A 72 -9.29 -1.77 -14.31
N GLY A 73 -8.38 -0.94 -14.83
CA GLY A 73 -7.01 -0.85 -14.29
C GLY A 73 -6.98 -0.34 -12.86
N LEU A 74 -7.79 0.69 -12.55
CA LEU A 74 -7.94 1.18 -11.17
C LEU A 74 -8.48 0.10 -10.22
N LEU A 75 -9.44 -0.70 -10.69
CA LEU A 75 -10.06 -1.75 -9.89
C LEU A 75 -9.04 -2.84 -9.53
N MET A 76 -8.27 -3.28 -10.51
CA MET A 76 -7.24 -4.32 -10.32
C MET A 76 -6.05 -3.80 -9.49
N GLY A 77 -5.62 -2.58 -9.74
CA GLY A 77 -4.52 -1.95 -9.02
C GLY A 77 -4.88 -1.35 -7.66
N ALA A 78 -6.15 -1.44 -7.22
CA ALA A 78 -6.62 -0.82 -5.99
C ALA A 78 -5.87 -1.33 -4.75
N ARG A 79 -5.32 -0.39 -3.95
CA ARG A 79 -4.57 -0.68 -2.72
C ARG A 79 -5.13 0.13 -1.57
N GLY A 80 -5.31 -0.51 -0.43
CA GLY A 80 -5.85 0.10 0.77
C GLY A 80 -7.25 0.70 0.59
N ASN A 81 -7.79 1.29 1.64
CA ASN A 81 -9.14 1.87 1.60
C ASN A 81 -9.23 3.05 0.60
N SER A 82 -8.20 3.91 0.58
CA SER A 82 -8.18 5.11 -0.29
C SER A 82 -8.14 4.74 -1.76
N GLY A 83 -7.32 3.73 -2.14
CA GLY A 83 -7.26 3.24 -3.51
C GLY A 83 -8.56 2.58 -3.95
N VAL A 84 -9.19 1.77 -3.09
CA VAL A 84 -10.51 1.17 -3.40
C VAL A 84 -11.57 2.25 -3.60
N ILE A 85 -11.67 3.24 -2.71
CA ILE A 85 -12.64 4.34 -2.85
C ILE A 85 -12.39 5.11 -4.16
N LEU A 86 -11.12 5.44 -4.46
CA LEU A 86 -10.74 6.09 -5.70
C LEU A 86 -11.17 5.28 -6.93
N SER A 87 -10.95 3.98 -6.94
CA SER A 87 -11.38 3.09 -8.02
C SER A 87 -12.90 3.13 -8.23
N GLN A 88 -13.68 3.20 -7.15
CA GLN A 88 -15.14 3.27 -7.23
C GLN A 88 -15.65 4.63 -7.71
N ILE A 89 -14.96 5.74 -7.40
CA ILE A 89 -15.27 7.06 -7.98
C ILE A 89 -15.18 6.99 -9.50
N PHE A 90 -14.06 6.51 -10.03
CA PHE A 90 -13.85 6.43 -11.47
C PHE A 90 -14.71 5.35 -12.15
N ARG A 91 -15.05 4.28 -11.45
CA ARG A 91 -16.06 3.31 -11.92
C ARG A 91 -17.42 3.98 -12.13
N GLY A 92 -17.86 4.78 -11.17
CA GLY A 92 -19.11 5.53 -11.29
C GLY A 92 -19.09 6.55 -12.43
N ILE A 93 -17.96 7.23 -12.65
CA ILE A 93 -17.77 8.13 -13.81
C ILE A 93 -17.88 7.36 -15.11
N SER A 94 -17.19 6.23 -15.25
CA SER A 94 -17.23 5.38 -16.44
C SER A 94 -18.65 4.87 -16.74
N MET A 95 -19.40 4.45 -15.73
CA MET A 95 -20.80 4.03 -15.91
C MET A 95 -21.68 5.15 -16.47
N ALA A 96 -21.44 6.41 -16.09
CA ALA A 96 -22.19 7.56 -16.62
C ALA A 96 -21.81 7.92 -18.06
N PHE A 97 -20.64 7.47 -18.54
CA PHE A 97 -20.21 7.64 -19.92
C PHE A 97 -20.68 6.51 -20.86
N GLU A 98 -21.38 5.50 -20.33
CA GLU A 98 -21.85 4.38 -21.15
C GLU A 98 -22.65 4.85 -22.36
N GLY A 99 -22.26 4.36 -23.56
CA GLY A 99 -22.87 4.71 -24.84
C GLY A 99 -22.52 6.09 -25.38
N LYS A 100 -21.53 6.79 -24.81
CA LYS A 100 -21.11 8.13 -25.25
C LYS A 100 -19.69 8.08 -25.80
N SER A 101 -19.46 8.69 -26.94
CA SER A 101 -18.12 8.89 -27.51
C SER A 101 -17.46 10.18 -27.01
N GLN A 102 -18.25 11.13 -26.55
CA GLN A 102 -17.83 12.43 -25.98
C GLN A 102 -18.91 12.95 -25.04
N VAL A 103 -18.55 13.87 -24.14
CA VAL A 103 -19.48 14.46 -23.18
C VAL A 103 -19.37 15.97 -23.16
N ASP A 104 -20.52 16.64 -22.87
CA ASP A 104 -20.57 18.07 -22.60
C ASP A 104 -20.40 18.37 -21.09
N ALA A 105 -20.41 19.66 -20.76
CA ALA A 105 -20.23 20.13 -19.38
C ALA A 105 -21.29 19.61 -18.40
N VAL A 106 -22.55 19.44 -18.84
CA VAL A 106 -23.64 18.93 -17.99
C VAL A 106 -23.47 17.42 -17.77
N GLU A 107 -23.12 16.69 -18.81
CA GLU A 107 -22.89 15.26 -18.76
C GLU A 107 -21.66 14.92 -17.90
N LEU A 108 -20.60 15.74 -17.99
CA LEU A 108 -19.42 15.62 -17.12
C LEU A 108 -19.79 15.83 -15.65
N ALA A 109 -20.55 16.89 -15.32
CA ALA A 109 -21.01 17.15 -13.97
C ALA A 109 -21.85 15.98 -13.41
N GLN A 110 -22.73 15.40 -14.23
CA GLN A 110 -23.53 14.23 -13.86
C GLN A 110 -22.66 12.98 -13.61
N ALA A 111 -21.60 12.80 -14.43
CA ALA A 111 -20.68 11.69 -14.27
C ALA A 111 -19.90 11.81 -12.95
N LEU A 112 -19.40 12.98 -12.59
CA LEU A 112 -18.75 13.25 -11.31
C LEU A 112 -19.69 12.92 -10.13
N GLN A 113 -20.95 13.32 -10.20
CA GLN A 113 -21.95 12.98 -9.16
C GLN A 113 -22.21 11.46 -9.11
N ASN A 114 -22.22 10.78 -10.26
CA ASN A 114 -22.39 9.33 -10.26
C ASN A 114 -21.17 8.63 -9.63
N GLY A 115 -19.97 9.16 -9.84
CA GLY A 115 -18.75 8.72 -9.13
C GLY A 115 -18.92 8.76 -7.62
N ALA A 116 -19.37 9.87 -7.07
CA ALA A 116 -19.66 10.02 -5.63
C ALA A 116 -20.69 8.98 -5.14
N LYS A 117 -21.79 8.79 -5.88
CA LYS A 117 -22.84 7.82 -5.51
C LYS A 117 -22.34 6.38 -5.47
N VAL A 118 -21.50 5.99 -6.42
CA VAL A 118 -20.95 4.63 -6.48
C VAL A 118 -19.95 4.42 -5.33
N ALA A 119 -19.08 5.39 -5.06
CA ALA A 119 -18.12 5.32 -3.96
C ALA A 119 -18.83 5.19 -2.60
N TYR A 120 -19.86 5.98 -2.32
CA TYR A 120 -20.64 5.86 -1.07
C TYR A 120 -21.31 4.49 -0.91
N LYS A 121 -21.77 3.87 -1.99
CA LYS A 121 -22.37 2.53 -1.95
C LYS A 121 -21.36 1.42 -1.68
N ALA A 122 -20.12 1.63 -2.09
CA ALA A 122 -19.06 0.64 -1.91
C ALA A 122 -18.51 0.59 -0.48
N VAL A 123 -18.72 1.64 0.31
CA VAL A 123 -18.25 1.72 1.70
C VAL A 123 -19.38 1.33 2.65
N MET A 124 -19.17 0.29 3.46
CA MET A 124 -20.20 -0.20 4.40
C MET A 124 -20.58 0.83 5.46
N ARG A 125 -19.63 1.63 5.92
CA ARG A 125 -19.83 2.71 6.91
C ARG A 125 -19.11 3.97 6.43
N PRO A 126 -19.73 4.78 5.56
CA PRO A 126 -19.16 6.04 5.12
C PRO A 126 -18.90 6.98 6.30
N VAL A 127 -17.72 7.59 6.32
CA VAL A 127 -17.34 8.59 7.33
C VAL A 127 -17.27 9.96 6.66
N GLU A 128 -17.96 10.94 7.26
CA GLU A 128 -17.90 12.33 6.80
C GLU A 128 -16.59 12.99 7.23
N GLY A 129 -16.15 14.00 6.47
CA GLY A 129 -14.84 14.62 6.66
C GLY A 129 -13.70 13.86 5.97
N THR A 130 -14.03 13.03 4.96
CA THR A 130 -13.07 12.23 4.18
C THR A 130 -13.22 12.51 2.69
N ILE A 131 -12.40 11.83 1.85
CA ILE A 131 -12.52 11.84 0.38
C ILE A 131 -13.97 11.71 -0.11
N LEU A 132 -14.80 10.93 0.61
CA LEU A 132 -16.21 10.76 0.27
C LEU A 132 -16.99 12.07 0.38
N THR A 133 -16.75 12.85 1.43
CA THR A 133 -17.37 14.17 1.60
C THR A 133 -16.92 15.12 0.50
N VAL A 134 -15.62 15.16 0.20
CA VAL A 134 -15.05 16.04 -0.82
C VAL A 134 -15.68 15.79 -2.18
N ILE A 135 -15.74 14.54 -2.63
CA ILE A 135 -16.34 14.20 -3.94
C ILE A 135 -17.86 14.42 -3.95
N ARG A 136 -18.56 14.17 -2.85
CA ARG A 136 -20.01 14.37 -2.76
C ARG A 136 -20.36 15.86 -2.85
N GLU A 137 -19.79 16.69 -1.98
CA GLU A 137 -20.14 18.12 -1.92
C GLU A 137 -19.80 18.85 -3.21
N SER A 138 -18.58 18.65 -3.73
CA SER A 138 -18.15 19.27 -4.98
C SER A 138 -18.97 18.82 -6.18
N SER A 139 -19.31 17.54 -6.28
CA SER A 139 -20.12 17.02 -7.39
C SER A 139 -21.58 17.49 -7.32
N GLU A 140 -22.16 17.61 -6.11
CA GLU A 140 -23.49 18.18 -5.93
C GLU A 140 -23.54 19.69 -6.29
N ALA A 141 -22.47 20.43 -5.98
CA ALA A 141 -22.36 21.84 -6.31
C ALA A 141 -22.23 22.03 -7.83
N VAL A 142 -21.35 21.27 -8.48
CA VAL A 142 -21.13 21.40 -9.95
C VAL A 142 -22.34 21.01 -10.78
N VAL A 143 -23.14 20.02 -10.35
CA VAL A 143 -24.41 19.66 -11.02
C VAL A 143 -25.41 20.81 -11.01
N LYS A 144 -25.46 21.59 -9.92
CA LYS A 144 -26.33 22.79 -9.82
C LYS A 144 -25.80 23.95 -10.67
N TYR A 145 -24.48 24.03 -10.85
CA TYR A 145 -23.80 25.10 -11.58
C TYR A 145 -23.84 24.88 -13.10
N ALA A 146 -23.57 23.66 -13.57
CA ALA A 146 -23.44 23.31 -14.98
C ALA A 146 -24.74 23.54 -15.75
N LYS A 147 -24.63 24.20 -16.92
CA LYS A 147 -25.74 24.48 -17.83
C LYS A 147 -25.35 24.12 -19.26
N PRO A 148 -26.32 23.77 -20.12
CA PRO A 148 -26.05 23.49 -21.51
C PRO A 148 -25.31 24.64 -22.20
N GLY A 149 -24.24 24.31 -22.93
CA GLY A 149 -23.45 25.26 -23.72
C GLY A 149 -22.34 25.98 -22.95
N MET A 150 -22.15 25.68 -21.64
CA MET A 150 -20.98 26.15 -20.89
C MET A 150 -19.69 25.48 -21.39
N GLU A 151 -18.57 26.16 -21.23
CA GLU A 151 -17.26 25.59 -21.51
C GLU A 151 -16.91 24.59 -20.39
N ILE A 152 -16.23 23.52 -20.76
CA ILE A 152 -15.79 22.45 -19.84
C ILE A 152 -14.86 23.00 -18.77
N GLU A 153 -13.92 23.86 -19.17
CA GLU A 153 -12.93 24.48 -18.27
C GLU A 153 -13.60 25.27 -17.15
N ASP A 154 -14.66 26.03 -17.47
CA ASP A 154 -15.38 26.82 -16.48
C ASP A 154 -16.09 25.93 -15.46
N VAL A 155 -16.75 24.86 -15.93
CA VAL A 155 -17.47 23.91 -15.08
C VAL A 155 -16.52 23.09 -14.25
N PHE A 156 -15.42 22.63 -14.83
CA PHE A 156 -14.43 21.84 -14.12
C PHE A 156 -13.64 22.69 -13.10
N SER A 157 -13.28 23.93 -13.45
CA SER A 157 -12.67 24.89 -12.49
C SER A 157 -13.57 25.16 -11.29
N TYR A 158 -14.88 25.30 -11.50
CA TYR A 158 -15.84 25.44 -10.41
C TYR A 158 -15.88 24.17 -9.54
N PHE A 159 -15.86 22.99 -10.16
CA PHE A 159 -15.82 21.72 -9.41
C PHE A 159 -14.56 21.58 -8.55
N VAL A 160 -13.37 21.90 -9.08
CA VAL A 160 -12.11 21.87 -8.33
C VAL A 160 -12.12 22.83 -7.15
N LYS A 161 -12.63 24.05 -7.37
CA LYS A 161 -12.77 25.03 -6.29
C LYS A 161 -13.69 24.53 -5.17
N GLU A 162 -14.84 23.96 -5.49
CA GLU A 162 -15.76 23.40 -4.49
C GLU A 162 -15.13 22.19 -3.76
N ALA A 163 -14.29 21.39 -4.45
CA ALA A 163 -13.53 20.30 -3.85
C ALA A 163 -12.49 20.82 -2.84
N GLU A 164 -11.76 21.90 -3.19
CA GLU A 164 -10.81 22.56 -2.31
C GLU A 164 -11.49 23.12 -1.06
N GLU A 165 -12.60 23.86 -1.23
CA GLU A 165 -13.38 24.39 -0.11
C GLU A 165 -13.97 23.28 0.78
N SER A 166 -14.36 22.15 0.21
CA SER A 166 -14.83 20.98 0.98
C SER A 166 -13.68 20.31 1.74
N LEU A 167 -12.50 20.19 1.11
CA LEU A 167 -11.31 19.65 1.76
C LEU A 167 -10.88 20.47 2.98
N GLU A 168 -10.88 21.79 2.86
CA GLU A 168 -10.57 22.69 3.98
C GLU A 168 -11.53 22.54 5.17
N ARG A 169 -12.76 22.10 4.94
CA ARG A 169 -13.77 21.86 5.99
C ARG A 169 -13.68 20.46 6.61
N THR A 170 -12.90 19.53 6.07
CA THR A 170 -12.79 18.16 6.61
C THR A 170 -12.45 18.10 8.10
N PRO A 171 -11.59 18.99 8.67
CA PRO A 171 -11.31 19.01 10.10
C PRO A 171 -12.51 19.42 10.98
N GLU A 172 -13.52 20.10 10.40
CA GLU A 172 -14.75 20.45 11.14
C GLU A 172 -15.70 19.26 11.27
N LEU A 173 -15.57 18.27 10.38
CA LEU A 173 -16.42 17.09 10.31
C LEU A 173 -15.79 15.86 10.97
N LEU A 174 -14.48 15.77 11.00
CA LEU A 174 -13.73 14.65 11.57
C LEU A 174 -12.76 15.16 12.66
N PRO A 175 -13.09 14.96 13.95
CA PRO A 175 -12.37 15.57 15.08
C PRO A 175 -10.85 15.28 15.09
N VAL A 176 -10.42 14.06 14.77
CA VAL A 176 -9.01 13.69 14.75
C VAL A 176 -8.18 14.55 13.79
N LEU A 177 -8.74 14.97 12.64
CA LEU A 177 -8.07 15.88 11.72
C LEU A 177 -7.87 17.26 12.33
N LYS A 178 -8.86 17.73 13.11
CA LYS A 178 -8.80 19.01 13.81
C LYS A 178 -7.78 19.01 14.93
N GLU A 179 -7.66 17.90 15.66
CA GLU A 179 -6.70 17.72 16.75
C GLU A 179 -5.26 17.78 16.24
N VAL A 180 -4.99 17.14 15.12
CA VAL A 180 -3.66 17.11 14.49
C VAL A 180 -3.40 18.37 13.64
N GLY A 181 -4.44 19.10 13.25
CA GLY A 181 -4.33 20.32 12.45
C GLY A 181 -4.06 20.05 10.96
N VAL A 182 -4.60 18.97 10.42
CA VAL A 182 -4.44 18.55 9.02
C VAL A 182 -5.81 18.38 8.34
N VAL A 183 -5.81 18.36 7.01
CA VAL A 183 -6.98 17.99 6.20
C VAL A 183 -6.96 16.49 5.89
N ASP A 184 -8.08 15.95 5.35
CA ASP A 184 -8.15 14.54 4.95
C ASP A 184 -7.16 14.22 3.83
N SER A 185 -6.30 13.22 4.07
CA SER A 185 -5.27 12.79 3.11
C SER A 185 -5.86 12.24 1.81
N GLY A 186 -6.94 11.46 1.90
CA GLY A 186 -7.64 10.93 0.71
C GLY A 186 -8.27 12.03 -0.14
N GLY A 187 -8.90 13.01 0.50
CA GLY A 187 -9.44 14.20 -0.16
C GLY A 187 -8.35 15.05 -0.81
N ALA A 188 -7.22 15.23 -0.13
CA ALA A 188 -6.07 15.96 -0.68
C ALA A 188 -5.48 15.24 -1.91
N GLY A 189 -5.35 13.91 -1.86
CA GLY A 189 -4.92 13.12 -3.01
C GLY A 189 -5.89 13.21 -4.20
N LEU A 190 -7.21 13.22 -3.95
CA LEU A 190 -8.22 13.46 -4.98
C LEU A 190 -8.03 14.86 -5.60
N LEU A 191 -7.84 15.90 -4.80
CA LEU A 191 -7.64 17.27 -5.28
C LEU A 191 -6.40 17.38 -6.18
N LEU A 192 -5.30 16.68 -5.87
CA LEU A 192 -4.12 16.62 -6.73
C LEU A 192 -4.43 16.01 -8.11
N ILE A 193 -5.19 14.93 -8.16
CA ILE A 193 -5.64 14.34 -9.44
C ILE A 193 -6.45 15.37 -10.24
N LEU A 194 -7.39 16.05 -9.60
CA LEU A 194 -8.24 17.07 -10.24
C LEU A 194 -7.43 18.28 -10.70
N THR A 195 -6.40 18.68 -9.95
CA THR A 195 -5.45 19.74 -10.36
C THR A 195 -4.69 19.33 -11.62
N GLY A 196 -4.24 18.09 -11.70
CA GLY A 196 -3.62 17.57 -12.92
C GLY A 196 -4.58 17.54 -14.12
N PHE A 197 -5.86 17.23 -13.89
CA PHE A 197 -6.90 17.34 -14.94
C PHE A 197 -7.06 18.77 -15.44
N MET A 198 -7.02 19.76 -14.54
CA MET A 198 -7.07 21.18 -14.92
C MET A 198 -5.84 21.60 -15.73
N ALA A 199 -4.65 21.16 -15.34
CA ALA A 199 -3.41 21.43 -16.06
C ALA A 199 -3.47 20.88 -17.50
N ALA A 200 -3.96 19.66 -17.69
CA ALA A 200 -4.17 19.07 -19.00
C ALA A 200 -5.18 19.85 -19.85
N LEU A 201 -6.29 20.30 -19.25
CA LEU A 201 -7.28 21.16 -19.94
C LEU A 201 -6.69 22.52 -20.35
N ALA A 202 -5.73 23.05 -19.57
CA ALA A 202 -4.99 24.26 -19.91
C ALA A 202 -3.87 24.03 -20.95
N GLY A 203 -3.59 22.76 -21.31
CA GLY A 203 -2.50 22.40 -22.22
C GLY A 203 -1.12 22.50 -21.59
N GLU A 204 -1.02 22.38 -20.28
CA GLU A 204 0.24 22.36 -19.53
C GLU A 204 0.84 20.94 -19.54
N GLU A 205 2.11 20.83 -19.89
CA GLU A 205 2.88 19.60 -19.78
C GLU A 205 3.53 19.51 -18.39
N ILE A 206 3.24 18.45 -17.65
CA ILE A 206 3.82 18.17 -16.34
C ILE A 206 4.74 16.96 -16.45
N GLU A 207 6.02 17.16 -16.18
CA GLU A 207 6.99 16.07 -16.19
C GLU A 207 6.85 15.21 -14.91
N ARG A 208 6.97 13.89 -15.09
CA ARG A 208 6.99 12.95 -13.97
C ARG A 208 8.34 13.05 -13.25
N VAL A 209 8.30 13.32 -11.95
CA VAL A 209 9.48 13.39 -11.10
C VAL A 209 9.75 12.01 -10.51
N ASP A 210 10.98 11.53 -10.59
CA ASP A 210 11.42 10.33 -9.90
C ASP A 210 11.64 10.65 -8.41
N ILE A 211 10.63 10.43 -7.58
CA ILE A 211 10.64 10.80 -6.15
C ILE A 211 11.68 10.00 -5.35
N ASN A 212 12.10 8.84 -5.87
CA ASN A 212 13.21 8.06 -5.29
C ASN A 212 14.59 8.65 -5.62
N ASN A 213 14.65 9.79 -6.34
CA ASN A 213 15.87 10.33 -6.92
C ASN A 213 16.07 11.84 -6.70
N ASP A 214 15.57 12.42 -5.61
CA ASP A 214 15.71 13.88 -5.38
C ASP A 214 17.15 14.41 -5.24
N ASN A 215 18.16 13.54 -5.40
CA ASN A 215 19.57 13.98 -5.49
C ASN A 215 20.36 13.35 -6.65
N ALA A 216 19.71 12.86 -7.72
CA ALA A 216 20.40 12.20 -8.83
C ALA A 216 20.00 12.72 -10.23
N LYS A 217 19.48 13.95 -10.35
CA LYS A 217 18.87 14.46 -11.60
C LYS A 217 19.78 15.23 -12.56
N GLU A 218 21.08 15.07 -12.50
CA GLU A 218 21.95 15.67 -13.55
C GLU A 218 22.74 14.66 -14.42
N ALA A 219 22.51 13.38 -14.35
CA ALA A 219 23.31 12.42 -15.14
C ALA A 219 22.56 11.16 -15.53
N LEU A 220 21.47 11.24 -16.29
CA LEU A 220 20.99 10.09 -17.06
C LEU A 220 20.54 10.55 -18.44
N VAL A 221 21.51 10.66 -19.35
CA VAL A 221 21.30 10.65 -20.78
C VAL A 221 21.44 9.19 -21.24
N ASP A 222 20.41 8.71 -21.90
CA ASP A 222 20.33 7.55 -22.80
C ASP A 222 21.52 6.60 -22.87
N VAL A 223 21.31 5.36 -22.45
CA VAL A 223 21.97 4.22 -23.10
C VAL A 223 20.95 3.10 -23.24
N GLU A 224 20.27 3.06 -24.38
CA GLU A 224 19.87 1.79 -24.96
C GLU A 224 21.13 1.04 -25.37
N SER A 225 21.40 -0.12 -24.81
CA SER A 225 22.27 -1.10 -25.45
C SER A 225 21.90 -2.51 -25.02
N ASP A 226 21.40 -3.25 -26.00
CA ASP A 226 21.46 -4.70 -26.07
C ASP A 226 22.84 -5.22 -25.67
N SER A 227 22.93 -6.00 -24.58
CA SER A 227 23.90 -7.07 -24.45
C SER A 227 23.48 -8.06 -23.36
N GLU A 228 23.42 -9.32 -23.73
CA GLU A 228 23.31 -10.51 -22.88
C GLU A 228 24.52 -10.58 -21.92
N ASP A 229 24.59 -9.74 -20.90
CA ASP A 229 25.68 -9.79 -19.92
C ASP A 229 25.14 -10.10 -18.52
N ALA A 230 25.79 -11.09 -17.96
CA ALA A 230 25.54 -11.78 -16.71
C ALA A 230 24.90 -10.90 -15.62
N TYR A 231 23.69 -11.26 -15.21
CA TYR A 231 23.07 -10.77 -14.00
C TYR A 231 24.04 -10.93 -12.82
N GLY A 232 24.18 -9.88 -12.01
CA GLY A 232 25.02 -9.87 -10.81
C GLY A 232 24.20 -9.42 -9.62
N TYR A 233 24.86 -8.73 -8.71
CA TYR A 233 24.22 -8.16 -7.54
C TYR A 233 24.02 -6.66 -7.74
N CYS A 234 22.77 -6.17 -7.57
CA CYS A 234 22.52 -4.77 -7.32
C CYS A 234 23.04 -4.42 -5.93
N THR A 235 24.04 -3.55 -5.88
CA THR A 235 24.74 -3.22 -4.64
C THR A 235 24.64 -1.72 -4.41
N GLU A 236 23.83 -1.33 -3.43
CA GLU A 236 23.69 0.04 -2.99
C GLU A 236 24.30 0.21 -1.61
N PHE A 237 25.02 1.30 -1.40
CA PHE A 237 25.52 1.62 -0.07
C PHE A 237 25.70 3.12 0.13
N ILE A 238 25.51 3.52 1.37
CA ILE A 238 25.72 4.88 1.84
C ILE A 238 26.82 4.83 2.88
N PHE A 239 27.82 5.69 2.75
CA PHE A 239 28.89 5.78 3.73
C PHE A 239 29.22 7.24 4.06
N ARG A 240 29.72 7.45 5.28
CA ARG A 240 30.22 8.74 5.74
C ARG A 240 31.71 8.81 5.52
N LEU A 241 32.17 9.88 4.88
CA LEU A 241 33.59 10.15 4.66
C LEU A 241 34.31 10.40 5.98
N ASP A 242 35.51 9.82 6.08
CA ASP A 242 36.47 10.22 7.12
C ASP A 242 36.65 11.74 7.11
N PRO A 243 36.56 12.45 8.25
CA PRO A 243 36.73 13.91 8.30
C PRO A 243 38.01 14.42 7.63
N ALA A 244 39.09 13.62 7.66
CA ALA A 244 40.36 13.93 7.00
C ALA A 244 40.28 13.83 5.47
N LYS A 245 39.29 13.14 4.92
CA LYS A 245 39.14 12.84 3.49
C LYS A 245 38.08 13.68 2.80
N ILE A 246 37.17 14.35 3.52
CA ILE A 246 36.08 15.16 2.94
C ILE A 246 36.59 16.14 1.89
N LYS A 247 37.70 16.86 2.17
CA LYS A 247 38.25 17.89 1.26
C LYS A 247 39.03 17.34 0.06
N VAL A 248 39.44 16.08 0.10
CA VAL A 248 40.27 15.44 -0.94
C VAL A 248 39.54 14.37 -1.72
N PHE A 249 38.37 13.97 -1.24
CA PHE A 249 37.51 13.01 -1.93
C PHE A 249 36.99 13.62 -3.24
N LYS A 250 36.93 12.80 -4.27
CA LYS A 250 36.31 13.11 -5.56
C LYS A 250 35.52 11.88 -6.00
N GLU A 251 34.27 12.09 -6.32
CA GLU A 251 33.37 11.06 -6.85
C GLU A 251 33.98 10.30 -8.02
N GLU A 252 34.61 11.05 -8.94
CA GLU A 252 35.26 10.50 -10.13
C GLU A 252 36.36 9.47 -9.80
N ASN A 253 37.10 9.67 -8.71
CA ASN A 253 38.13 8.74 -8.28
C ASN A 253 37.52 7.40 -7.81
N LEU A 254 36.48 7.47 -7.00
CA LEU A 254 35.75 6.29 -6.52
C LEU A 254 35.07 5.59 -7.69
N ARG A 255 34.42 6.33 -8.60
CA ARG A 255 33.81 5.77 -9.81
C ARG A 255 34.84 5.01 -10.65
N ASN A 256 35.99 5.60 -10.94
CA ASN A 256 37.09 4.97 -11.69
C ASN A 256 37.67 3.74 -10.99
N GLU A 257 37.64 3.67 -9.66
CA GLU A 257 38.04 2.48 -8.92
C GLU A 257 37.02 1.37 -9.01
N LEU A 258 35.74 1.70 -8.97
CA LEU A 258 34.63 0.76 -9.14
C LEU A 258 34.54 0.23 -10.58
N GLU A 259 34.80 1.07 -11.59
CA GLU A 259 34.86 0.66 -13.02
C GLU A 259 35.93 -0.40 -13.33
N ARG A 260 36.94 -0.51 -12.48
CA ARG A 260 37.96 -1.57 -12.61
C ARG A 260 37.50 -2.94 -12.09
N LEU A 261 36.36 -2.95 -11.38
CA LEU A 261 35.74 -4.20 -10.93
C LEU A 261 34.80 -4.71 -12.05
N PRO A 262 34.59 -6.04 -12.11
CA PRO A 262 33.58 -6.57 -13.04
C PRO A 262 32.20 -6.12 -12.60
N GLY A 263 31.59 -5.23 -13.37
CA GLY A 263 30.28 -4.64 -13.09
C GLY A 263 29.91 -3.54 -14.07
N ASN A 264 28.69 -3.05 -13.96
CA ASN A 264 28.13 -1.95 -14.75
C ASN A 264 27.22 -1.05 -13.89
N SER A 265 26.55 -0.07 -14.48
CA SER A 265 25.57 0.80 -13.82
C SER A 265 26.12 1.49 -12.56
N ILE A 266 27.33 2.08 -12.66
CA ILE A 266 28.00 2.68 -11.52
C ILE A 266 27.57 4.14 -11.37
N VAL A 267 26.91 4.43 -10.24
CA VAL A 267 26.54 5.79 -9.82
C VAL A 267 27.21 6.10 -8.49
N VAL A 268 27.90 7.24 -8.41
CA VAL A 268 28.55 7.74 -7.19
C VAL A 268 28.13 9.19 -7.02
N VAL A 269 27.51 9.52 -5.91
CA VAL A 269 27.03 10.88 -5.55
C VAL A 269 27.52 11.24 -4.16
N GLN A 270 28.11 12.43 -4.01
CA GLN A 270 28.55 12.98 -2.73
C GLN A 270 27.64 14.17 -2.34
N ASP A 271 27.18 14.16 -1.09
CA ASP A 271 26.55 15.31 -0.45
C ASP A 271 27.27 15.56 0.89
N GLU A 272 27.99 16.67 0.96
CA GLU A 272 28.87 17.05 2.09
C GLU A 272 29.83 15.92 2.52
N ASP A 273 29.54 15.25 3.64
CA ASP A 273 30.33 14.14 4.20
C ASP A 273 29.70 12.76 3.89
N ILE A 274 28.56 12.72 3.21
CA ILE A 274 27.83 11.49 2.86
C ILE A 274 28.07 11.16 1.38
N VAL A 275 28.33 9.89 1.10
CA VAL A 275 28.47 9.38 -0.27
C VAL A 275 27.51 8.23 -0.47
N LYS A 276 26.66 8.31 -1.50
CA LYS A 276 25.80 7.23 -1.97
C LYS A 276 26.41 6.59 -3.22
N VAL A 277 26.43 5.27 -3.24
CA VAL A 277 26.92 4.47 -4.38
C VAL A 277 25.87 3.45 -4.77
N HIS A 278 25.66 3.31 -6.08
CA HIS A 278 24.92 2.23 -6.70
C HIS A 278 25.83 1.56 -7.73
N VAL A 279 25.93 0.24 -7.74
CA VAL A 279 26.72 -0.53 -8.70
C VAL A 279 26.13 -1.92 -8.90
N HIS A 280 26.04 -2.35 -10.15
CA HIS A 280 25.75 -3.74 -10.50
C HIS A 280 27.08 -4.50 -10.64
N THR A 281 27.32 -5.52 -9.82
CA THR A 281 28.59 -6.25 -9.80
C THR A 281 28.40 -7.72 -9.46
N LEU A 282 29.25 -8.58 -10.04
CA LEU A 282 29.31 -10.00 -9.70
C LEU A 282 29.98 -10.26 -8.32
N LYS A 283 30.63 -9.26 -7.74
CA LYS A 283 31.39 -9.39 -6.48
C LYS A 283 31.16 -8.17 -5.57
N PRO A 284 30.00 -8.06 -4.92
CA PRO A 284 29.63 -6.91 -4.11
C PRO A 284 30.64 -6.60 -3.00
N GLY A 285 31.26 -7.62 -2.39
CA GLY A 285 32.29 -7.44 -1.38
C GLY A 285 33.50 -6.65 -1.86
N ASN A 286 33.84 -6.71 -3.16
CA ASN A 286 34.94 -5.92 -3.71
C ASN A 286 34.58 -4.43 -3.80
N ALA A 287 33.34 -4.09 -4.19
CA ALA A 287 32.86 -2.72 -4.22
C ALA A 287 32.84 -2.12 -2.81
N LEU A 288 32.35 -2.87 -1.82
CA LEU A 288 32.38 -2.45 -0.41
C LEU A 288 33.81 -2.22 0.08
N ASN A 289 34.75 -3.12 -0.20
CA ASN A 289 36.16 -2.97 0.21
C ASN A 289 36.81 -1.72 -0.38
N VAL A 290 36.44 -1.32 -1.60
CA VAL A 290 36.90 -0.08 -2.21
C VAL A 290 36.37 1.12 -1.47
N ALA A 291 35.07 1.17 -1.21
CA ALA A 291 34.40 2.28 -0.56
C ALA A 291 34.82 2.44 0.91
N GLN A 292 35.00 1.35 1.65
CA GLN A 292 35.39 1.35 3.07
C GLN A 292 36.73 2.07 3.33
N ARG A 293 37.58 2.18 2.32
CA ARG A 293 38.83 2.96 2.42
C ARG A 293 38.58 4.46 2.57
N TYR A 294 37.43 4.95 2.21
CA TYR A 294 37.07 6.37 2.27
C TYR A 294 36.33 6.77 3.52
N GLY A 295 35.60 5.82 4.17
CA GLY A 295 34.82 6.12 5.36
C GLY A 295 34.05 4.91 5.91
N GLU A 296 33.07 5.18 6.77
CA GLU A 296 32.26 4.18 7.46
C GLU A 296 30.88 4.05 6.83
N PHE A 297 30.40 2.83 6.65
CA PHE A 297 29.08 2.57 6.10
C PHE A 297 27.97 2.98 7.08
N ILE A 298 26.95 3.65 6.53
CA ILE A 298 25.70 3.99 7.22
C ILE A 298 24.61 3.00 6.85
N LYS A 299 24.55 2.61 5.54
CA LYS A 299 23.53 1.71 5.01
C LYS A 299 24.11 0.84 3.92
N LEU A 300 23.70 -0.42 3.90
CA LEU A 300 24.06 -1.40 2.88
C LEU A 300 22.77 -2.08 2.38
N LYS A 301 22.67 -2.26 1.05
CA LYS A 301 21.63 -3.05 0.39
C LYS A 301 22.28 -3.84 -0.72
N ILE A 302 22.15 -5.15 -0.72
CA ILE A 302 22.71 -6.03 -1.74
C ILE A 302 21.62 -7.03 -2.13
N GLU A 303 21.23 -7.01 -3.40
CA GLU A 303 20.19 -7.87 -3.95
C GLU A 303 20.74 -8.68 -5.11
N ASN A 304 20.41 -9.97 -5.16
CA ASN A 304 20.79 -10.83 -6.27
C ASN A 304 19.83 -10.63 -7.45
N MET A 305 20.28 -9.92 -8.49
CA MET A 305 19.44 -9.63 -9.66
C MET A 305 19.09 -10.89 -10.46
N GLN A 306 19.88 -11.95 -10.34
CA GLN A 306 19.59 -13.25 -10.97
C GLN A 306 18.38 -13.91 -10.28
N GLU A 307 18.30 -13.85 -8.95
CA GLU A 307 17.13 -14.34 -8.20
C GLU A 307 15.89 -13.49 -8.50
N GLN A 308 16.04 -12.16 -8.57
CA GLN A 308 14.95 -11.27 -9.00
C GLN A 308 14.52 -11.55 -10.44
N HIS A 309 15.47 -11.78 -11.35
CA HIS A 309 15.15 -12.11 -12.74
C HIS A 309 14.54 -13.51 -12.86
N ASN A 310 15.03 -14.49 -12.11
CA ASN A 310 14.47 -15.84 -12.08
C ASN A 310 13.06 -15.82 -11.50
N SER A 311 12.81 -15.06 -10.43
CA SER A 311 11.47 -14.88 -9.87
C SER A 311 10.52 -14.13 -10.83
N ILE A 312 11.04 -13.17 -11.62
CA ILE A 312 10.28 -12.50 -12.69
C ILE A 312 10.08 -13.44 -13.89
N LEU A 313 11.08 -14.27 -14.24
CA LEU A 313 10.94 -15.27 -15.29
C LEU A 313 10.03 -16.42 -14.87
N GLU A 314 10.05 -16.82 -13.61
CA GLU A 314 9.10 -17.78 -13.04
C GLU A 314 7.71 -17.17 -12.97
N ALA A 315 7.56 -15.90 -12.61
CA ALA A 315 6.30 -15.16 -12.67
C ALA A 315 5.83 -14.88 -14.12
N ASN A 316 6.75 -14.65 -15.06
CA ASN A 316 6.46 -14.45 -16.49
C ASN A 316 6.51 -15.75 -17.32
N SER A 317 6.97 -16.86 -16.76
CA SER A 317 6.98 -18.17 -17.42
C SER A 317 5.70 -18.97 -17.23
N THR A 318 4.60 -18.34 -16.82
CA THR A 318 3.27 -18.93 -16.99
C THR A 318 2.90 -18.86 -18.49
N PRO A 319 2.62 -19.97 -19.12
CA PRO A 319 2.83 -20.14 -20.55
C PRO A 319 1.64 -19.69 -21.38
N ALA A 320 1.71 -18.48 -21.92
CA ALA A 320 0.87 -18.14 -23.09
C ALA A 320 1.50 -18.62 -24.43
N ALA A 321 2.70 -19.21 -24.43
CA ALA A 321 3.43 -19.58 -25.67
C ALA A 321 3.58 -21.08 -25.90
N ASN A 322 3.15 -21.97 -25.01
CA ASN A 322 3.25 -23.43 -25.20
C ASN A 322 1.90 -24.16 -25.31
N ALA A 323 0.88 -23.50 -25.85
CA ALA A 323 -0.38 -24.17 -26.23
C ALA A 323 -0.24 -24.99 -27.53
N LYS A 324 0.86 -25.73 -27.72
CA LYS A 324 0.92 -26.85 -28.69
C LYS A 324 1.96 -27.85 -28.21
N ALA A 325 1.46 -28.87 -27.57
CA ALA A 325 2.10 -30.11 -27.13
C ALA A 325 2.36 -30.18 -25.63
N THR A 326 1.33 -30.39 -24.87
CA THR A 326 1.48 -31.13 -23.60
C THR A 326 0.29 -32.06 -23.46
N LEU A 327 0.60 -33.34 -23.40
CA LEU A 327 -0.28 -34.37 -22.91
C LEU A 327 -0.85 -33.92 -21.56
N THR A 328 -2.16 -33.86 -21.47
CA THR A 328 -2.95 -33.54 -20.28
C THR A 328 -2.42 -34.32 -19.08
N ALA A 329 -1.70 -33.65 -18.17
CA ALA A 329 -1.70 -34.06 -16.78
C ALA A 329 -3.18 -33.95 -16.28
N PRO A 330 -3.70 -34.88 -15.48
CA PRO A 330 -5.02 -34.73 -14.90
C PRO A 330 -5.04 -33.40 -14.13
N LYS A 331 -5.99 -32.49 -14.42
CA LYS A 331 -6.29 -31.39 -13.54
C LYS A 331 -6.61 -32.01 -12.17
N GLU A 332 -5.85 -31.68 -11.17
CA GLU A 332 -6.20 -32.00 -9.79
C GLU A 332 -7.61 -31.44 -9.55
N GLU A 333 -8.48 -32.28 -8.97
CA GLU A 333 -9.83 -31.82 -8.61
C GLU A 333 -9.69 -30.61 -7.67
N PRO A 334 -10.46 -29.53 -7.87
CA PRO A 334 -10.35 -28.34 -7.02
C PRO A 334 -10.63 -28.73 -5.56
N LYS A 335 -9.87 -28.19 -4.63
CA LYS A 335 -10.13 -28.31 -3.19
C LYS A 335 -11.55 -27.82 -2.90
N ASP A 336 -12.18 -28.33 -1.86
CA ASP A 336 -13.54 -27.91 -1.49
C ASP A 336 -13.47 -26.50 -0.88
N VAL A 337 -12.60 -26.30 0.09
CA VAL A 337 -12.34 -25.00 0.73
C VAL A 337 -10.83 -24.75 0.78
N SER A 338 -10.39 -23.52 0.53
CA SER A 338 -9.03 -23.04 0.77
C SER A 338 -9.05 -21.74 1.58
N ILE A 339 -8.03 -21.55 2.42
CA ILE A 339 -7.86 -20.33 3.20
C ILE A 339 -6.66 -19.56 2.67
N ILE A 340 -6.85 -18.27 2.41
CA ILE A 340 -5.80 -17.31 2.04
C ILE A 340 -5.70 -16.25 3.13
N SER A 341 -4.49 -16.05 3.63
CA SER A 341 -4.20 -15.00 4.60
C SER A 341 -3.34 -13.89 3.98
N VAL A 342 -3.38 -12.69 4.54
CA VAL A 342 -2.43 -11.61 4.21
C VAL A 342 -1.56 -11.37 5.42
N ALA A 343 -0.23 -11.42 5.24
CA ALA A 343 0.72 -11.18 6.33
C ALA A 343 2.07 -10.69 5.82
N ALA A 344 2.79 -9.97 6.69
CA ALA A 344 4.19 -9.60 6.53
C ALA A 344 5.03 -10.25 7.64
N GLY A 345 6.21 -10.72 7.29
CA GLY A 345 7.11 -11.47 8.17
C GLY A 345 7.07 -12.97 7.91
N ASP A 346 8.25 -13.56 7.69
CA ASP A 346 8.36 -14.98 7.35
C ASP A 346 7.84 -15.89 8.48
N GLY A 347 8.06 -15.52 9.75
CA GLY A 347 7.57 -16.30 10.88
C GLY A 347 6.04 -16.28 10.99
N ILE A 348 5.40 -15.13 10.75
CA ILE A 348 3.92 -15.04 10.71
C ILE A 348 3.37 -15.87 9.55
N LYS A 349 4.03 -15.82 8.39
CA LYS A 349 3.65 -16.64 7.24
C LYS A 349 3.70 -18.12 7.58
N ASP A 350 4.76 -18.59 8.24
CA ASP A 350 4.90 -19.98 8.65
C ASP A 350 3.78 -20.38 9.65
N MET A 351 3.44 -19.51 10.62
CA MET A 351 2.31 -19.74 11.54
C MET A 351 0.98 -19.99 10.78
N PHE A 352 0.66 -19.14 9.80
CA PHE A 352 -0.57 -19.31 9.01
C PHE A 352 -0.57 -20.62 8.21
N LEU A 353 0.57 -20.98 7.60
CA LEU A 353 0.70 -22.21 6.82
C LEU A 353 0.59 -23.47 7.69
N GLU A 354 1.00 -23.42 8.96
CA GLU A 354 0.83 -24.49 9.94
C GLU A 354 -0.63 -24.62 10.40
N LEU A 355 -1.43 -23.53 10.31
CA LEU A 355 -2.82 -23.45 10.74
C LEU A 355 -3.83 -23.54 9.57
N HIS A 356 -3.69 -24.53 8.69
CA HIS A 356 -4.62 -24.79 7.58
C HIS A 356 -4.72 -23.72 6.49
N CYS A 357 -3.92 -22.64 6.54
CA CYS A 357 -3.88 -21.66 5.48
C CYS A 357 -3.12 -22.23 4.27
N ASP A 358 -3.72 -22.17 3.09
CA ASP A 358 -3.13 -22.71 1.86
C ASP A 358 -2.15 -21.75 1.17
N TYR A 359 -2.37 -20.46 1.37
CA TYR A 359 -1.55 -19.42 0.73
C TYR A 359 -1.50 -18.15 1.59
N VAL A 360 -0.34 -17.53 1.65
CA VAL A 360 -0.16 -16.24 2.33
C VAL A 360 0.30 -15.19 1.32
N VAL A 361 -0.56 -14.22 1.07
CA VAL A 361 -0.24 -13.04 0.27
C VAL A 361 0.69 -12.15 1.09
N SER A 362 1.85 -11.81 0.53
CA SER A 362 2.78 -10.89 1.19
C SER A 362 2.21 -9.48 1.22
N GLY A 363 2.04 -8.93 2.40
CA GLY A 363 1.51 -7.59 2.59
C GLY A 363 1.25 -7.27 4.05
N GLY A 364 1.06 -5.99 4.35
CA GLY A 364 0.85 -5.52 5.72
C GLY A 364 0.69 -4.01 5.77
N GLN A 365 1.00 -3.41 6.91
CA GLN A 365 0.72 -2.00 7.20
C GLN A 365 1.34 -1.01 6.21
N THR A 366 2.58 -1.25 5.77
CA THR A 366 3.31 -0.34 4.87
C THR A 366 3.31 -0.77 3.41
N MET A 367 2.72 -1.92 3.09
CA MET A 367 2.70 -2.49 1.75
C MET A 367 1.42 -3.27 1.52
N ASN A 368 0.32 -2.54 1.26
CA ASN A 368 -0.97 -3.15 0.99
C ASN A 368 -0.94 -3.88 -0.37
N PRO A 369 -1.33 -5.18 -0.43
CA PRO A 369 -1.43 -5.89 -1.70
C PRO A 369 -2.51 -5.25 -2.58
N SER A 370 -2.34 -5.36 -3.89
CA SER A 370 -3.37 -4.95 -4.84
C SER A 370 -4.53 -5.97 -4.87
N ALA A 371 -5.66 -5.56 -5.40
CA ALA A 371 -6.76 -6.50 -5.67
C ALA A 371 -6.32 -7.60 -6.66
N GLU A 372 -5.41 -7.28 -7.59
CA GLU A 372 -4.83 -8.24 -8.53
C GLU A 372 -3.98 -9.30 -7.83
N ASP A 373 -3.15 -8.93 -6.85
CA ASP A 373 -2.34 -9.88 -6.05
C ASP A 373 -3.24 -10.90 -5.35
N ILE A 374 -4.35 -10.43 -4.76
CA ILE A 374 -5.33 -11.30 -4.10
C ILE A 374 -6.09 -12.16 -5.12
N VAL A 375 -6.52 -11.61 -6.23
CA VAL A 375 -7.18 -12.34 -7.33
C VAL A 375 -6.28 -13.46 -7.85
N GLN A 376 -4.99 -13.18 -8.02
CA GLN A 376 -4.03 -14.20 -8.46
C GLN A 376 -3.88 -15.30 -7.43
N ALA A 377 -3.74 -14.97 -6.15
CA ALA A 377 -3.68 -15.95 -5.07
C ALA A 377 -4.93 -16.85 -5.02
N ILE A 378 -6.14 -16.28 -5.22
CA ILE A 378 -7.39 -17.06 -5.28
C ILE A 378 -7.37 -18.06 -6.44
N ARG A 379 -6.87 -17.66 -7.60
CA ARG A 379 -6.75 -18.54 -8.77
C ARG A 379 -5.72 -19.65 -8.57
N ASP A 380 -4.62 -19.34 -7.87
CA ASP A 380 -3.51 -20.27 -7.65
C ASP A 380 -3.88 -21.40 -6.69
N VAL A 381 -4.73 -21.17 -5.69
CA VAL A 381 -5.16 -22.21 -4.74
C VAL A 381 -6.16 -23.22 -5.32
N ASN A 382 -6.77 -22.96 -6.48
CA ASN A 382 -7.66 -23.85 -7.23
C ASN A 382 -8.71 -24.53 -6.34
N ALA A 383 -9.57 -23.75 -5.67
CA ALA A 383 -10.61 -24.23 -4.78
C ALA A 383 -12.01 -23.81 -5.27
N LYS A 384 -13.07 -24.49 -4.78
CA LYS A 384 -14.47 -24.12 -5.04
C LYS A 384 -14.89 -22.93 -4.19
N HIS A 385 -14.48 -22.94 -2.93
CA HIS A 385 -14.71 -21.89 -1.96
C HIS A 385 -13.37 -21.38 -1.44
N VAL A 386 -13.19 -20.06 -1.37
CA VAL A 386 -11.97 -19.45 -0.85
C VAL A 386 -12.32 -18.50 0.28
N ILE A 387 -11.76 -18.76 1.46
CA ILE A 387 -11.88 -17.87 2.62
C ILE A 387 -10.65 -16.95 2.64
N ILE A 388 -10.86 -15.64 2.76
CA ILE A 388 -9.78 -14.66 2.83
C ILE A 388 -9.74 -14.05 4.22
N LEU A 389 -8.55 -14.01 4.81
CA LEU A 389 -8.21 -13.36 6.08
C LEU A 389 -7.31 -12.15 5.79
N PRO A 390 -7.84 -10.93 5.71
CA PRO A 390 -7.06 -9.73 5.37
C PRO A 390 -6.08 -9.29 6.44
N ASN A 391 -6.37 -9.51 7.72
CA ASN A 391 -5.56 -9.23 8.90
C ASN A 391 -5.09 -7.77 9.04
N ASN A 392 -5.72 -6.89 8.29
CA ASN A 392 -5.48 -5.44 8.35
C ASN A 392 -6.74 -4.71 7.88
N SER A 393 -7.16 -3.70 8.63
CA SER A 393 -8.35 -2.89 8.29
C SER A 393 -8.27 -2.23 6.92
N ASN A 394 -7.05 -1.90 6.43
CA ASN A 394 -6.84 -1.29 5.12
C ASN A 394 -6.97 -2.30 3.96
N ILE A 395 -6.85 -3.59 4.25
CA ILE A 395 -6.88 -4.66 3.24
C ILE A 395 -8.28 -5.27 3.10
N VAL A 396 -9.15 -5.13 4.11
CA VAL A 396 -10.51 -5.72 4.07
C VAL A 396 -11.28 -5.31 2.81
N MET A 397 -11.26 -4.03 2.46
CA MET A 397 -11.95 -3.55 1.25
C MET A 397 -11.32 -4.08 -0.03
N THR A 398 -10.00 -4.21 -0.07
CA THR A 398 -9.28 -4.77 -1.23
C THR A 398 -9.62 -6.26 -1.40
N ALA A 399 -9.72 -7.02 -0.31
CA ALA A 399 -10.16 -8.42 -0.34
C ALA A 399 -11.62 -8.57 -0.81
N GLN A 400 -12.52 -7.72 -0.33
CA GLN A 400 -13.92 -7.66 -0.80
C GLN A 400 -14.00 -7.30 -2.28
N GLN A 401 -13.13 -6.41 -2.74
CA GLN A 401 -13.04 -6.05 -4.16
C GLN A 401 -12.57 -7.24 -5.01
N ALA A 402 -11.59 -8.01 -4.56
CA ALA A 402 -11.15 -9.23 -5.22
C ALA A 402 -12.27 -10.28 -5.31
N ALA A 403 -13.07 -10.43 -4.24
CA ALA A 403 -14.25 -11.30 -4.23
C ALA A 403 -15.29 -10.88 -5.31
N ILE A 404 -15.57 -9.58 -5.44
CA ILE A 404 -16.49 -9.07 -6.47
C ILE A 404 -15.95 -9.32 -7.88
N ILE A 405 -14.63 -9.18 -8.10
CA ILE A 405 -14.02 -9.43 -9.42
C ILE A 405 -14.20 -10.88 -9.85
N LEU A 406 -14.20 -11.82 -8.92
CA LEU A 406 -14.26 -13.27 -9.18
C LEU A 406 -15.64 -13.88 -8.92
N GLU A 407 -16.71 -13.10 -8.67
CA GLU A 407 -18.04 -13.59 -8.27
C GLU A 407 -18.65 -14.61 -9.25
N ASP A 408 -18.29 -14.56 -10.53
CA ASP A 408 -18.72 -15.51 -11.56
C ASP A 408 -17.77 -16.73 -11.71
N GLU A 409 -16.60 -16.71 -11.07
CA GLU A 409 -15.56 -17.75 -11.23
C GLU A 409 -15.44 -18.66 -10.00
N VAL A 410 -15.40 -18.08 -8.80
CA VAL A 410 -15.13 -18.75 -7.53
C VAL A 410 -15.97 -18.14 -6.43
N ASP A 411 -16.47 -18.94 -5.50
CA ASP A 411 -17.16 -18.46 -4.30
C ASP A 411 -16.12 -17.98 -3.27
N VAL A 412 -15.98 -16.65 -3.14
CA VAL A 412 -14.98 -16.00 -2.29
C VAL A 412 -15.64 -15.35 -1.09
N LEU A 413 -15.20 -15.75 0.10
CA LEU A 413 -15.74 -15.34 1.38
C LEU A 413 -14.69 -14.58 2.18
N VAL A 414 -14.97 -13.37 2.60
CA VAL A 414 -14.02 -12.53 3.36
C VAL A 414 -14.43 -12.53 4.83
N ILE A 415 -13.60 -13.10 5.69
CA ILE A 415 -13.67 -12.91 7.14
C ILE A 415 -12.97 -11.60 7.48
N PRO A 416 -13.63 -10.58 8.01
CA PRO A 416 -13.08 -9.24 8.12
C PRO A 416 -12.09 -9.08 9.30
N SER A 417 -11.10 -9.99 9.39
CA SER A 417 -10.00 -9.89 10.35
C SER A 417 -9.19 -8.61 10.11
N LYS A 418 -8.88 -7.88 11.18
CA LYS A 418 -8.21 -6.57 11.12
C LYS A 418 -6.80 -6.61 11.68
N THR A 419 -6.44 -7.72 12.31
CA THR A 419 -5.14 -7.93 12.96
C THR A 419 -4.66 -9.35 12.74
N ILE A 420 -3.36 -9.58 12.88
CA ILE A 420 -2.76 -10.91 12.76
C ILE A 420 -3.33 -11.88 13.80
N PRO A 421 -3.44 -11.54 15.10
CA PRO A 421 -4.04 -12.44 16.08
C PRO A 421 -5.47 -12.86 15.72
N GLN A 422 -6.31 -11.93 15.25
CA GLN A 422 -7.65 -12.26 14.76
C GLN A 422 -7.63 -13.29 13.63
N GLY A 423 -6.71 -13.14 12.68
CA GLY A 423 -6.57 -14.11 11.58
C GLY A 423 -6.08 -15.47 12.02
N LEU A 424 -5.16 -15.52 12.98
CA LEU A 424 -4.67 -16.78 13.55
C LEU A 424 -5.78 -17.52 14.31
N SER A 425 -6.52 -16.82 15.18
CA SER A 425 -7.66 -17.38 15.90
C SER A 425 -8.74 -17.91 14.94
N ALA A 426 -9.04 -17.16 13.86
CA ALA A 426 -9.94 -17.64 12.83
C ALA A 426 -9.44 -18.93 12.14
N CYS A 427 -8.14 -19.05 11.87
CA CYS A 427 -7.57 -20.29 11.28
C CYS A 427 -7.67 -21.47 12.24
N ILE A 428 -7.44 -21.26 13.54
CA ILE A 428 -7.55 -22.31 14.57
C ILE A 428 -8.97 -22.89 14.63
N MET A 429 -9.99 -22.04 14.44
CA MET A 429 -11.39 -22.48 14.49
C MET A 429 -11.87 -23.19 13.22
N PHE A 430 -11.10 -23.13 12.14
CA PHE A 430 -11.48 -23.81 10.89
C PHE A 430 -11.44 -25.33 11.04
N ASN A 431 -12.55 -25.99 10.71
CA ASN A 431 -12.67 -27.45 10.73
C ASN A 431 -13.18 -27.97 9.37
N PRO A 432 -12.35 -28.70 8.60
CA PRO A 432 -12.73 -29.20 7.29
C PRO A 432 -13.87 -30.27 7.31
N GLU A 433 -14.23 -30.76 8.48
CA GLU A 433 -15.28 -31.80 8.64
C GLU A 433 -16.68 -31.22 8.84
N VAL A 434 -16.81 -29.90 9.10
CA VAL A 434 -18.11 -29.23 9.28
C VAL A 434 -18.50 -28.42 8.03
N SER A 435 -19.73 -27.92 8.00
CA SER A 435 -20.20 -27.13 6.86
C SER A 435 -19.44 -25.81 6.73
N LEU A 436 -19.40 -25.26 5.49
CA LEU A 436 -18.81 -23.95 5.25
C LEU A 436 -19.50 -22.86 6.08
N GLU A 437 -20.82 -22.91 6.23
CA GLU A 437 -21.61 -21.97 7.02
C GLU A 437 -21.25 -22.01 8.51
N ASP A 438 -21.07 -23.21 9.07
CA ASP A 438 -20.64 -23.37 10.46
C ASP A 438 -19.22 -22.84 10.65
N ASN A 439 -18.29 -23.16 9.74
CA ASN A 439 -16.93 -22.61 9.76
C ASN A 439 -16.93 -21.08 9.75
N LEU A 440 -17.70 -20.45 8.85
CA LEU A 440 -17.79 -18.99 8.78
C LEU A 440 -18.32 -18.36 10.07
N ASN A 441 -19.30 -19.01 10.70
CA ASN A 441 -19.85 -18.55 11.97
C ASN A 441 -18.81 -18.63 13.09
N GLU A 442 -18.14 -19.78 13.25
CA GLU A 442 -17.11 -19.99 14.27
C GLU A 442 -15.90 -19.06 14.07
N MET A 443 -15.42 -18.92 12.83
CA MET A 443 -14.32 -18.00 12.50
C MET A 443 -14.67 -16.53 12.77
N ASN A 444 -15.91 -16.12 12.46
CA ASN A 444 -16.37 -14.75 12.76
C ASN A 444 -16.54 -14.50 14.27
N GLU A 445 -16.96 -15.52 15.04
CA GLU A 445 -17.03 -15.43 16.49
C GLU A 445 -15.62 -15.34 17.10
N ALA A 446 -14.67 -16.13 16.60
CA ALA A 446 -13.28 -16.11 17.03
C ALA A 446 -12.66 -14.71 16.88
N ILE A 447 -12.76 -14.10 15.70
CA ILE A 447 -12.19 -12.74 15.50
C ILE A 447 -12.81 -11.67 16.40
N ALA A 448 -14.02 -11.89 16.89
CA ALA A 448 -14.69 -10.94 17.78
C ALA A 448 -14.21 -11.04 19.24
N ASN A 449 -13.64 -12.19 19.62
CA ASN A 449 -13.21 -12.46 21.00
C ASN A 449 -11.74 -12.09 21.25
N VAL A 450 -10.93 -11.93 20.19
CA VAL A 450 -9.51 -11.59 20.30
C VAL A 450 -9.33 -10.08 20.51
N LYS A 451 -8.73 -9.70 21.63
CA LYS A 451 -8.21 -8.34 21.85
C LYS A 451 -6.80 -8.25 21.28
N THR A 452 -6.46 -7.16 20.61
CA THR A 452 -5.15 -7.00 20.00
C THR A 452 -4.40 -5.79 20.50
N GLY A 453 -3.13 -5.99 20.84
CA GLY A 453 -2.17 -4.94 21.13
C GLY A 453 -1.04 -4.89 20.11
N GLN A 454 -0.45 -3.70 19.95
CA GLN A 454 0.66 -3.50 19.02
C GLN A 454 1.65 -2.50 19.61
N VAL A 455 2.93 -2.73 19.35
CA VAL A 455 4.00 -1.79 19.69
C VAL A 455 4.78 -1.45 18.44
N THR A 456 4.85 -0.16 18.12
CA THR A 456 5.61 0.37 16.98
C THR A 456 6.27 1.69 17.34
N PHE A 457 7.24 2.14 16.55
CA PHE A 457 7.92 3.40 16.82
C PHE A 457 7.24 4.59 16.11
N ALA A 458 7.31 5.77 16.73
CA ALA A 458 6.78 7.01 16.17
C ALA A 458 7.78 7.66 15.21
N ILE A 459 7.30 8.06 14.04
CA ILE A 459 8.11 8.70 12.98
C ILE A 459 8.23 10.22 13.21
N LYS A 460 7.22 10.85 13.81
CA LYS A 460 7.14 12.31 14.02
C LYS A 460 6.56 12.67 15.37
N ASP A 461 6.85 13.90 15.82
CA ASP A 461 6.20 14.46 17.00
C ASP A 461 4.75 14.84 16.64
N THR A 462 3.80 14.40 17.46
CA THR A 462 2.38 14.73 17.33
C THR A 462 1.66 14.54 18.67
N ASN A 463 0.40 14.92 18.76
CA ASN A 463 -0.49 14.58 19.88
C ASN A 463 -1.75 13.94 19.31
N ILE A 464 -2.10 12.75 19.77
CA ILE A 464 -3.28 12.00 19.33
C ILE A 464 -4.00 11.50 20.58
N ASP A 465 -5.30 11.73 20.66
CA ASP A 465 -6.17 11.33 21.77
C ASP A 465 -5.65 11.75 23.16
N GLY A 466 -4.90 12.88 23.21
CA GLY A 466 -4.33 13.42 24.44
C GLY A 466 -2.99 12.78 24.84
N VAL A 467 -2.44 11.87 24.06
CA VAL A 467 -1.12 11.29 24.24
C VAL A 467 -0.08 12.07 23.46
N ASP A 468 0.96 12.57 24.15
CA ASP A 468 2.11 13.22 23.51
C ASP A 468 3.01 12.16 22.86
N ILE A 469 3.05 12.13 21.54
CA ILE A 469 3.88 11.22 20.75
C ILE A 469 5.17 11.94 20.37
N LYS A 470 6.31 11.30 20.63
CA LYS A 470 7.64 11.80 20.30
C LYS A 470 8.31 10.93 19.25
N ALA A 471 8.89 11.54 18.23
CA ALA A 471 9.64 10.84 17.22
C ALA A 471 10.74 9.95 17.85
N ASN A 472 10.93 8.77 17.29
CA ASN A 472 11.83 7.72 17.75
C ASN A 472 11.53 7.15 19.16
N GLN A 473 10.33 7.36 19.68
CA GLN A 473 9.81 6.62 20.83
C GLN A 473 8.82 5.55 20.37
N TYR A 474 8.49 4.62 21.27
CA TYR A 474 7.60 3.52 20.99
C TYR A 474 6.19 3.81 21.47
N MET A 475 5.22 3.60 20.59
CA MET A 475 3.80 3.74 20.87
C MET A 475 3.23 2.40 21.32
N ALA A 476 2.49 2.41 22.41
CA ALA A 476 1.67 1.31 22.88
C ALA A 476 0.25 1.49 22.36
N LEU A 477 -0.23 0.53 21.58
CA LEU A 477 -1.57 0.54 21.00
C LEU A 477 -2.39 -0.61 21.58
N CYS A 478 -3.59 -0.28 22.06
CA CYS A 478 -4.62 -1.26 22.43
C CYS A 478 -5.80 -1.11 21.47
N GLU A 479 -6.13 -2.18 20.76
CA GLU A 479 -7.11 -2.17 19.67
C GLU A 479 -6.75 -1.12 18.59
N LYS A 480 -7.21 0.10 18.74
CA LYS A 480 -6.94 1.21 17.81
C LYS A 480 -6.51 2.49 18.53
N GLU A 481 -6.45 2.44 19.84
CA GLU A 481 -6.14 3.61 20.66
C GLU A 481 -4.67 3.60 21.05
N ILE A 482 -4.00 4.74 20.92
CA ILE A 482 -2.65 4.93 21.44
C ILE A 482 -2.78 5.25 22.92
N ILE A 483 -2.33 4.35 23.77
CA ILE A 483 -2.46 4.50 25.23
C ILE A 483 -1.22 5.10 25.88
N ALA A 484 -0.04 4.93 25.28
CA ALA A 484 1.21 5.50 25.77
C ALA A 484 2.22 5.70 24.64
N CYS A 485 3.20 6.59 24.86
CA CYS A 485 4.40 6.72 24.05
C CYS A 485 5.60 6.84 24.97
N VAL A 486 6.52 5.87 24.89
CA VAL A 486 7.64 5.71 25.83
C VAL A 486 8.95 5.41 25.10
N PRO A 487 10.13 5.71 25.70
CA PRO A 487 11.40 5.54 25.00
C PRO A 487 11.82 4.10 24.70
N ASN A 488 11.24 3.11 25.39
CA ASN A 488 11.64 1.71 25.31
C ASN A 488 10.48 0.82 24.86
N LYS A 489 10.73 -0.09 23.90
CA LYS A 489 9.70 -0.97 23.33
C LYS A 489 9.16 -2.00 24.33
N VAL A 490 9.98 -2.48 25.27
CA VAL A 490 9.55 -3.41 26.32
C VAL A 490 8.62 -2.69 27.32
N GLU A 491 8.94 -1.42 27.68
CA GLU A 491 8.01 -0.60 28.48
C GLU A 491 6.70 -0.35 27.76
N ALA A 492 6.74 -0.03 26.45
CA ALA A 492 5.53 0.12 25.65
C ALA A 492 4.69 -1.15 25.62
N LEU A 493 5.33 -2.32 25.52
CA LEU A 493 4.63 -3.60 25.58
C LEU A 493 3.99 -3.86 26.96
N LYS A 494 4.69 -3.54 28.05
CA LYS A 494 4.13 -3.67 29.41
C LYS A 494 2.89 -2.79 29.58
N GLU A 495 2.90 -1.56 29.07
CA GLU A 495 1.71 -0.70 29.05
C GLU A 495 0.58 -1.30 28.19
N THR A 496 0.92 -1.87 27.03
CA THR A 496 -0.05 -2.56 26.15
C THR A 496 -0.70 -3.74 26.87
N LEU A 497 0.08 -4.60 27.52
CA LEU A 497 -0.42 -5.74 28.28
C LEU A 497 -1.33 -5.31 29.45
N ASN A 498 -0.93 -4.28 30.20
CA ASN A 498 -1.74 -3.73 31.30
C ASN A 498 -3.09 -3.16 30.81
N GLY A 499 -3.16 -2.71 29.55
CA GLY A 499 -4.39 -2.19 28.95
C GLY A 499 -5.30 -3.26 28.35
N LEU A 500 -4.78 -4.45 28.03
CA LEU A 500 -5.52 -5.50 27.33
C LEU A 500 -5.93 -6.68 28.20
N VAL A 501 -5.03 -7.10 29.11
CA VAL A 501 -5.21 -8.31 29.92
C VAL A 501 -6.12 -7.99 31.11
N ASP A 502 -7.15 -8.80 31.29
CA ASP A 502 -8.09 -8.72 32.41
C ASP A 502 -8.25 -10.09 33.12
N GLU A 503 -9.18 -10.17 34.08
CA GLU A 503 -9.41 -11.38 34.89
C GLU A 503 -9.99 -12.57 34.06
N ASP A 504 -10.54 -12.29 32.87
CA ASP A 504 -11.12 -13.28 31.97
C ASP A 504 -10.13 -13.74 30.88
N SER A 505 -8.93 -13.17 30.82
CA SER A 505 -7.91 -13.49 29.82
C SER A 505 -7.16 -14.77 30.19
N GLU A 506 -7.17 -15.77 29.29
CA GLU A 506 -6.55 -17.08 29.50
C GLU A 506 -5.23 -17.25 28.73
N ILE A 507 -5.14 -16.70 27.51
CA ILE A 507 -3.99 -16.89 26.64
C ILE A 507 -3.49 -15.55 26.10
N ILE A 508 -2.17 -15.35 26.15
CA ILE A 508 -1.47 -14.23 25.52
C ILE A 508 -0.55 -14.78 24.43
N THR A 509 -0.85 -14.48 23.17
CA THR A 509 0.04 -14.78 22.06
C THR A 509 0.89 -13.56 21.74
N LEU A 510 2.19 -13.62 22.00
CA LEU A 510 3.17 -12.58 21.73
C LEU A 510 3.96 -12.90 20.45
N ILE A 511 3.77 -12.08 19.41
CA ILE A 511 4.50 -12.20 18.14
C ILE A 511 5.52 -11.06 18.10
N TYR A 512 6.81 -11.38 18.11
CA TYR A 512 7.87 -10.38 18.14
C TYR A 512 8.56 -10.20 16.80
N GLY A 513 8.94 -8.96 16.50
CA GLY A 513 9.52 -8.54 15.23
C GLY A 513 11.03 -8.77 15.13
N GLU A 514 11.57 -8.43 13.95
CA GLU A 514 13.00 -8.62 13.64
C GLU A 514 13.95 -7.74 14.49
N ASP A 515 13.44 -6.69 15.12
CA ASP A 515 14.20 -5.75 15.96
C ASP A 515 14.24 -6.16 17.45
N VAL A 516 13.61 -7.28 17.83
CA VAL A 516 13.51 -7.75 19.21
C VAL A 516 14.52 -8.86 19.47
N THR A 517 15.18 -8.79 20.64
CA THR A 517 16.17 -9.77 21.08
C THR A 517 15.56 -10.83 22.00
N GLU A 518 16.18 -12.00 22.11
CA GLU A 518 15.74 -13.08 23.00
C GLU A 518 15.72 -12.63 24.48
N ASP A 519 16.70 -11.84 24.92
CA ASP A 519 16.74 -11.30 26.30
C ASP A 519 15.52 -10.41 26.60
N GLU A 520 15.04 -9.64 25.60
CA GLU A 520 13.83 -8.81 25.74
C GLU A 520 12.56 -9.68 25.82
N VAL A 521 12.52 -10.81 25.13
CA VAL A 521 11.40 -11.76 25.20
C VAL A 521 11.37 -12.42 26.59
N GLU A 522 12.50 -12.90 27.10
CA GLU A 522 12.61 -13.48 28.45
C GLU A 522 12.16 -12.49 29.55
N ASP A 523 12.48 -11.18 29.42
CA ASP A 523 12.02 -10.12 30.34
C ASP A 523 10.49 -9.98 30.35
N ILE A 524 9.87 -10.14 29.16
CA ILE A 524 8.41 -10.07 29.02
C ILE A 524 7.72 -11.34 29.54
N GLU A 525 8.25 -12.52 29.25
CA GLU A 525 7.73 -13.78 29.80
C GLU A 525 7.72 -13.73 31.34
N SER A 526 8.84 -13.32 31.94
CA SER A 526 8.94 -13.14 33.40
C SER A 526 7.95 -12.09 33.92
N TYR A 527 7.76 -10.99 33.18
CA TYR A 527 6.79 -9.96 33.57
C TYR A 527 5.35 -10.48 33.53
N VAL A 528 4.97 -11.25 32.51
CA VAL A 528 3.62 -11.84 32.40
C VAL A 528 3.38 -12.83 33.53
N GLU A 529 4.33 -13.75 33.78
CA GLU A 529 4.24 -14.73 34.88
C GLU A 529 4.08 -14.08 36.27
N ASP A 530 4.71 -12.91 36.48
CA ASP A 530 4.66 -12.21 37.77
C ASP A 530 3.37 -11.37 37.96
N HIS A 531 2.67 -10.97 36.87
CA HIS A 531 1.60 -9.97 36.95
C HIS A 531 0.23 -10.45 36.48
N PHE A 532 0.16 -11.53 35.67
CA PHE A 532 -1.08 -12.04 35.10
C PHE A 532 -1.25 -13.54 35.35
N GLU A 533 -2.50 -14.02 35.36
CA GLU A 533 -2.79 -15.44 35.47
C GLU A 533 -2.86 -16.15 34.10
N ALA A 534 -2.79 -15.39 32.98
CA ALA A 534 -2.83 -15.90 31.62
C ALA A 534 -1.51 -16.59 31.21
N GLU A 535 -1.61 -17.64 30.40
CA GLU A 535 -0.46 -18.30 29.79
C GLU A 535 0.08 -17.46 28.63
N ILE A 536 1.41 -17.33 28.48
CA ILE A 536 2.03 -16.63 27.37
C ILE A 536 2.72 -17.59 26.40
N GLU A 537 2.45 -17.40 25.10
CA GLU A 537 3.15 -18.05 24.00
C GLU A 537 3.90 -17.00 23.18
N CYS A 538 5.22 -17.15 23.06
CA CYS A 538 6.08 -16.23 22.33
C CYS A 538 6.54 -16.81 20.99
N VAL A 539 6.30 -16.12 19.89
CA VAL A 539 6.64 -16.55 18.55
C VAL A 539 7.44 -15.49 17.80
N ASN A 540 8.51 -15.89 17.15
CA ASN A 540 9.28 -14.99 16.28
C ASN A 540 8.59 -14.81 14.92
N GLY A 541 7.84 -13.73 14.78
CA GLY A 541 7.11 -13.42 13.56
C GLY A 541 7.99 -12.83 12.46
N LYS A 542 9.17 -12.33 12.79
CA LYS A 542 10.09 -11.63 11.86
C LYS A 542 9.40 -10.52 11.07
N GLN A 543 8.35 -9.92 11.65
CA GLN A 543 7.63 -8.83 11.00
C GLN A 543 8.42 -7.52 11.12
N PRO A 544 8.39 -6.70 10.05
CA PRO A 544 8.87 -5.33 10.11
C PRO A 544 7.85 -4.41 10.80
N VAL A 545 8.24 -3.19 11.15
CA VAL A 545 7.38 -2.09 11.63
C VAL A 545 6.88 -2.27 13.06
N TYR A 546 6.30 -3.41 13.39
CA TYR A 546 5.82 -3.70 14.74
C TYR A 546 6.85 -4.53 15.50
N SER A 547 7.43 -3.94 16.58
CA SER A 547 8.30 -4.70 17.47
C SER A 547 7.54 -5.83 18.13
N PHE A 548 6.28 -5.58 18.51
CA PHE A 548 5.42 -6.59 19.12
C PHE A 548 3.98 -6.50 18.59
N ILE A 549 3.37 -7.66 18.38
CA ILE A 549 1.95 -7.84 18.16
C ILE A 549 1.45 -8.82 19.22
N VAL A 550 0.39 -8.46 19.91
CA VAL A 550 -0.18 -9.24 21.02
C VAL A 550 -1.61 -9.60 20.71
N GLY A 551 -1.95 -10.87 20.86
CA GLY A 551 -3.32 -11.36 20.92
C GLY A 551 -3.63 -11.76 22.36
N VAL A 552 -4.80 -11.37 22.85
CA VAL A 552 -5.30 -11.76 24.18
C VAL A 552 -6.66 -12.38 24.01
N GLU A 553 -6.81 -13.61 24.47
CA GLU A 553 -8.03 -14.44 24.45
C GLU A 553 -8.46 -14.88 25.84
#